data_a49789dff6a2969a783e5c8b06fad067
#
_entry.id   a49789dff6a2969a783e5c8b06fad067
#
_cell.length_a   1.000
_cell.length_b   1.000
_cell.length_c   1.000
_cell.angle_alpha   90.00
_cell.angle_beta   90.00
_cell.angle_gamma   90.00
#
_symmetry.space_group_name_H-M   'P 1'
#
loop_
_entity.id
_entity.type
_entity.pdbx_description
1 polymer ?
#
loop_
_entity_poly.entity_id
_entity_poly.type
_entity_poly.pdbx_seq_one_letter_code
_entity_poly.pdbx_strand_id
1 'polypeptide(L)'
;MKLKGTTPKDIMSEIKDMDIKMVDMRFTDMPGTTQHFTIPIKFLDEDIFSDGLGFDGSSVRGFQEIQDSDMIVLPDPSTAYIDPFFSEKTLAFHCNIKDPVTLVDYSRDPRNIAKKAEEYLRSSGIGDTAYFGPEAEFFVFNNVQFDSGSNFAFHEVDSTEGTWNSGTSESPNLGHKPRQKEGYFPLPPVDSLQDIRTEMVMTMQDIGIKVEAHHHEVATGGQCEICLLYTSPSPRDGLLSRMPSSA
;
A
#
# COMPACT_ATOMS: atom_id res chain seq x y z
N MET A 1 3.39 -0.51 14.26
CA MET A 1 4.42 -1.44 14.79
C MET A 1 4.19 -2.83 14.20
N LYS A 2 5.17 -3.37 13.50
CA LYS A 2 5.16 -4.76 13.00
C LYS A 2 5.30 -5.74 14.16
N LEU A 3 4.47 -6.80 14.20
CA LEU A 3 4.64 -7.90 15.15
C LEU A 3 5.76 -8.85 14.69
N LYS A 4 6.36 -9.54 15.65
CA LYS A 4 7.49 -10.47 15.39
C LYS A 4 7.02 -11.90 15.19
N GLY A 5 5.87 -12.25 15.76
CA GLY A 5 5.25 -13.56 15.64
C GLY A 5 4.92 -13.91 14.19
N THR A 6 5.10 -15.17 13.84
CA THR A 6 4.78 -15.69 12.49
C THR A 6 3.79 -16.87 12.55
N THR A 7 3.43 -17.31 13.74
CA THR A 7 2.42 -18.34 13.97
C THR A 7 1.23 -17.77 14.74
N PRO A 8 0.03 -18.37 14.65
CA PRO A 8 -1.13 -17.97 15.44
C PRO A 8 -0.83 -17.84 16.93
N LYS A 9 -0.17 -18.84 17.50
CA LYS A 9 0.20 -18.89 18.91
C LYS A 9 1.15 -17.74 19.31
N ASP A 10 2.13 -17.43 18.46
CA ASP A 10 3.05 -16.32 18.71
C ASP A 10 2.31 -14.99 18.72
N ILE A 11 1.42 -14.77 17.74
CA ILE A 11 0.59 -13.57 17.65
C ILE A 11 -0.31 -13.44 18.90
N MET A 12 -1.04 -14.48 19.26
CA MET A 12 -1.91 -14.45 20.43
C MET A 12 -1.14 -14.15 21.73
N SER A 13 0.08 -14.68 21.85
CA SER A 13 0.97 -14.38 22.98
C SER A 13 1.47 -12.94 22.96
N GLU A 14 1.87 -12.42 21.79
CA GLU A 14 2.46 -11.09 21.66
C GLU A 14 1.43 -9.99 21.92
N ILE A 15 0.18 -10.17 21.50
CA ILE A 15 -0.88 -9.17 21.66
C ILE A 15 -1.53 -9.12 23.02
N LYS A 16 -1.27 -10.12 23.89
CA LYS A 16 -1.99 -10.33 25.16
C LYS A 16 -2.06 -9.10 26.05
N ASP A 17 -0.98 -8.32 26.10
CA ASP A 17 -0.84 -7.15 26.96
C ASP A 17 -0.89 -5.81 26.17
N MET A 18 -1.30 -5.85 24.90
CA MET A 18 -1.23 -4.68 24.03
C MET A 18 -2.47 -3.77 24.03
N ASP A 19 -3.50 -4.09 24.78
CA ASP A 19 -4.78 -3.35 24.82
C ASP A 19 -5.39 -3.11 23.42
N ILE A 20 -5.34 -4.13 22.56
CA ILE A 20 -5.94 -4.09 21.23
C ILE A 20 -7.46 -4.11 21.36
N LYS A 21 -8.15 -3.29 20.57
CA LYS A 21 -9.61 -3.19 20.54
C LYS A 21 -10.24 -3.90 19.37
N MET A 22 -9.62 -3.79 18.20
CA MET A 22 -10.17 -4.26 16.94
C MET A 22 -9.14 -5.07 16.17
N VAL A 23 -9.62 -5.92 15.27
CA VAL A 23 -8.82 -6.71 14.34
C VAL A 23 -9.32 -6.45 12.92
N ASP A 24 -8.44 -6.07 12.03
CA ASP A 24 -8.74 -5.66 10.66
C ASP A 24 -8.23 -6.70 9.66
N MET A 25 -9.15 -7.32 8.93
CA MET A 25 -8.89 -8.34 7.93
C MET A 25 -8.80 -7.70 6.56
N ARG A 26 -7.62 -7.69 5.94
CA ARG A 26 -7.34 -7.01 4.66
C ARG A 26 -7.04 -8.00 3.57
N PHE A 27 -7.64 -7.81 2.42
CA PHE A 27 -7.37 -8.58 1.21
C PHE A 27 -7.46 -7.69 -0.03
N THR A 28 -6.95 -8.18 -1.15
CA THR A 28 -6.93 -7.39 -2.40
C THR A 28 -7.92 -7.98 -3.39
N ASP A 29 -8.75 -7.14 -4.01
CA ASP A 29 -9.65 -7.54 -5.08
C ASP A 29 -8.97 -7.62 -6.45
N MET A 30 -9.67 -8.08 -7.48
CA MET A 30 -9.14 -8.20 -8.85
C MET A 30 -8.66 -6.88 -9.46
N PRO A 31 -9.33 -5.72 -9.25
CA PRO A 31 -8.83 -4.42 -9.69
C PRO A 31 -7.60 -3.89 -8.94
N GLY A 32 -7.17 -4.54 -7.83
CA GLY A 32 -6.04 -4.12 -7.02
C GLY A 32 -6.40 -3.23 -5.84
N THR A 33 -7.69 -3.07 -5.52
CA THR A 33 -8.13 -2.32 -4.35
C THR A 33 -8.02 -3.19 -3.10
N THR A 34 -7.48 -2.64 -2.03
CA THR A 34 -7.50 -3.29 -0.72
C THR A 34 -8.89 -3.16 -0.12
N GLN A 35 -9.54 -4.29 0.09
CA GLN A 35 -10.80 -4.42 0.81
C GLN A 35 -10.50 -4.82 2.25
N HIS A 36 -11.39 -4.48 3.17
CA HIS A 36 -11.26 -4.89 4.56
C HIS A 36 -12.60 -4.96 5.29
N PHE A 37 -12.60 -5.69 6.38
CA PHE A 37 -13.60 -5.59 7.43
C PHE A 37 -12.96 -5.80 8.80
N THR A 38 -13.62 -5.31 9.84
CA THR A 38 -13.06 -5.25 11.18
C THR A 38 -13.94 -6.00 12.17
N ILE A 39 -13.32 -6.78 13.05
CA ILE A 39 -13.99 -7.48 14.15
C ILE A 39 -13.46 -7.00 15.51
N PRO A 40 -14.27 -7.04 16.57
CA PRO A 40 -13.76 -6.82 17.94
C PRO A 40 -12.73 -7.87 18.34
N ILE A 41 -11.68 -7.48 19.07
CA ILE A 41 -10.59 -8.37 19.50
C ILE A 41 -11.06 -9.63 20.24
N LYS A 42 -12.18 -9.54 20.95
CA LYS A 42 -12.74 -10.69 21.69
C LYS A 42 -13.16 -11.88 20.81
N PHE A 43 -13.28 -11.66 19.49
CA PHE A 43 -13.60 -12.69 18.52
C PHE A 43 -12.36 -13.28 17.84
N LEU A 44 -11.16 -12.76 18.13
CA LEU A 44 -9.93 -13.33 17.63
C LEU A 44 -9.48 -14.45 18.55
N ASP A 45 -9.36 -15.64 17.99
CA ASP A 45 -8.78 -16.83 18.62
C ASP A 45 -7.85 -17.56 17.65
N GLU A 46 -7.26 -18.67 18.07
CA GLU A 46 -6.37 -19.46 17.22
C GLU A 46 -7.10 -20.16 16.06
N ASP A 47 -8.40 -20.44 16.23
CA ASP A 47 -9.20 -21.18 15.24
C ASP A 47 -9.46 -20.31 13.98
N ILE A 48 -9.53 -18.99 14.13
CA ILE A 48 -9.68 -18.08 12.98
C ILE A 48 -8.54 -18.23 11.96
N PHE A 49 -7.35 -18.59 12.40
CA PHE A 49 -6.22 -18.79 11.49
C PHE A 49 -6.28 -20.11 10.70
N SER A 50 -7.13 -21.06 11.10
CA SER A 50 -7.39 -22.30 10.40
C SER A 50 -8.72 -22.31 9.65
N ASP A 51 -9.77 -21.79 10.27
CA ASP A 51 -11.13 -21.84 9.76
C ASP A 51 -11.50 -20.61 8.96
N GLY A 52 -10.85 -19.47 9.26
CA GLY A 52 -11.11 -18.19 8.64
C GLY A 52 -12.42 -17.54 9.05
N LEU A 53 -12.80 -16.51 8.34
CA LEU A 53 -14.06 -15.78 8.51
C LEU A 53 -14.80 -15.73 7.17
N GLY A 54 -16.12 -15.98 7.20
CA GLY A 54 -16.96 -15.89 6.03
C GLY A 54 -17.22 -14.45 5.59
N PHE A 55 -17.28 -14.23 4.28
CA PHE A 55 -17.72 -12.97 3.68
C PHE A 55 -18.42 -13.21 2.34
N ASP A 56 -19.19 -12.22 1.88
CA ASP A 56 -19.89 -12.24 0.60
C ASP A 56 -18.96 -11.82 -0.55
N GLY A 57 -18.44 -12.80 -1.29
CA GLY A 57 -17.58 -12.57 -2.45
C GLY A 57 -18.31 -11.95 -3.65
N SER A 58 -19.65 -12.00 -3.72
CA SER A 58 -20.40 -11.35 -4.80
C SER A 58 -20.39 -9.83 -4.69
N SER A 59 -20.17 -9.32 -3.49
CA SER A 59 -20.00 -7.89 -3.23
C SER A 59 -18.60 -7.38 -3.53
N VAL A 60 -17.66 -8.26 -3.84
CA VAL A 60 -16.27 -7.91 -4.18
C VAL A 60 -16.07 -7.97 -5.69
N ARG A 61 -15.62 -6.86 -6.26
CA ARG A 61 -15.49 -6.72 -7.72
C ARG A 61 -14.57 -7.77 -8.33
N GLY A 62 -15.14 -8.57 -9.24
CA GLY A 62 -14.40 -9.58 -10.01
C GLY A 62 -14.23 -10.91 -9.28
N PHE A 63 -14.80 -11.09 -8.07
CA PHE A 63 -14.73 -12.35 -7.35
C PHE A 63 -15.82 -13.32 -7.80
N GLN A 64 -16.99 -13.32 -7.17
CA GLN A 64 -18.01 -14.35 -7.36
C GLN A 64 -19.33 -13.79 -7.88
N GLU A 65 -20.20 -14.68 -8.38
CA GLU A 65 -21.57 -14.39 -8.70
C GLU A 65 -22.46 -14.62 -7.46
N ILE A 66 -23.65 -14.02 -7.44
CA ILE A 66 -24.54 -14.04 -6.27
C ILE A 66 -25.00 -15.45 -5.84
N GLN A 67 -25.08 -16.38 -6.77
CA GLN A 67 -25.48 -17.77 -6.47
C GLN A 67 -24.35 -18.63 -5.87
N ASP A 68 -23.13 -18.12 -5.82
CA ASP A 68 -21.93 -18.79 -5.31
C ASP A 68 -21.09 -17.77 -4.54
N SER A 69 -21.74 -17.02 -3.65
CA SER A 69 -21.18 -15.82 -3.05
C SER A 69 -20.29 -16.06 -1.84
N ASP A 70 -20.49 -17.17 -1.13
CA ASP A 70 -19.78 -17.43 0.12
C ASP A 70 -18.30 -17.68 -0.12
N MET A 71 -17.47 -16.96 0.61
CA MET A 71 -16.01 -17.10 0.58
C MET A 71 -15.43 -17.00 1.99
N ILE A 72 -14.20 -17.47 2.17
CA ILE A 72 -13.47 -17.39 3.43
C ILE A 72 -12.25 -16.50 3.27
N VAL A 73 -12.09 -15.57 4.22
CA VAL A 73 -10.86 -14.82 4.44
C VAL A 73 -10.06 -15.47 5.56
N LEU A 74 -8.79 -15.80 5.29
CA LEU A 74 -7.89 -16.46 6.22
C LEU A 74 -6.69 -15.55 6.53
N PRO A 75 -6.55 -15.05 7.76
CA PRO A 75 -5.46 -14.13 8.11
C PRO A 75 -4.10 -14.85 8.07
N ASP A 76 -3.10 -14.15 7.55
CA ASP A 76 -1.72 -14.60 7.55
C ASP A 76 -0.99 -14.01 8.78
N PRO A 77 -0.67 -14.81 9.80
CA PRO A 77 -0.06 -14.32 11.03
C PRO A 77 1.29 -13.64 10.80
N SER A 78 2.03 -14.01 9.76
CA SER A 78 3.33 -13.41 9.44
C SER A 78 3.22 -11.95 8.98
N THR A 79 2.01 -11.50 8.63
CA THR A 79 1.75 -10.14 8.15
C THR A 79 1.28 -9.18 9.24
N ALA A 80 1.07 -9.67 10.46
CA ALA A 80 0.47 -8.92 11.56
C ALA A 80 1.20 -7.61 11.90
N TYR A 81 0.45 -6.52 12.05
CA TYR A 81 0.97 -5.24 12.52
C TYR A 81 -0.14 -4.42 13.20
N ILE A 82 0.26 -3.51 14.09
CA ILE A 82 -0.65 -2.51 14.64
C ILE A 82 -0.76 -1.35 13.66
N ASP A 83 -1.97 -1.10 13.19
CA ASP A 83 -2.23 0.01 12.25
C ASP A 83 -1.99 1.36 12.93
N PRO A 84 -1.15 2.24 12.34
CA PRO A 84 -0.79 3.52 12.95
C PRO A 84 -1.84 4.62 12.75
N PHE A 85 -2.86 4.41 11.93
CA PHE A 85 -3.78 5.45 11.48
C PHE A 85 -5.15 5.42 12.17
N PHE A 86 -5.52 4.30 12.77
CA PHE A 86 -6.79 4.22 13.49
C PHE A 86 -6.67 4.81 14.91
N SER A 87 -7.73 5.49 15.36
CA SER A 87 -7.80 6.06 16.70
C SER A 87 -7.81 4.98 17.80
N GLU A 88 -8.53 3.89 17.55
CA GLU A 88 -8.53 2.71 18.41
C GLU A 88 -7.43 1.74 17.97
N LYS A 89 -6.69 1.18 18.93
CA LYS A 89 -5.61 0.25 18.62
C LYS A 89 -6.13 -0.97 17.89
N THR A 90 -5.76 -1.08 16.62
CA THR A 90 -6.25 -2.09 15.68
C THR A 90 -5.10 -2.95 15.19
N LEU A 91 -5.26 -4.27 15.34
CA LEU A 91 -4.36 -5.27 14.77
C LEU A 91 -4.80 -5.59 13.35
N ALA A 92 -3.93 -5.41 12.38
CA ALA A 92 -4.22 -5.68 10.97
C ALA A 92 -3.48 -6.91 10.45
N PHE A 93 -4.16 -7.67 9.59
CA PHE A 93 -3.61 -8.81 8.86
C PHE A 93 -3.86 -8.65 7.36
N HIS A 94 -2.89 -9.06 6.55
CA HIS A 94 -3.16 -9.42 5.16
C HIS A 94 -3.64 -10.87 5.11
N CYS A 95 -4.74 -11.08 4.38
CA CYS A 95 -5.45 -12.34 4.37
C CYS A 95 -5.36 -13.02 3.00
N ASN A 96 -5.50 -14.34 3.01
CA ASN A 96 -5.68 -15.16 1.82
C ASN A 96 -7.18 -15.46 1.65
N ILE A 97 -7.61 -15.64 0.42
CA ILE A 97 -9.01 -15.98 0.12
C ILE A 97 -9.10 -17.44 -0.26
N LYS A 98 -10.10 -18.14 0.28
CA LYS A 98 -10.34 -19.56 0.05
C LYS A 98 -11.80 -19.84 -0.33
N ASP A 99 -11.97 -20.92 -1.07
CA ASP A 99 -13.28 -21.52 -1.29
C ASP A 99 -13.81 -22.14 0.02
N PRO A 100 -15.06 -21.87 0.40
CA PRO A 100 -15.59 -22.27 1.71
C PRO A 100 -15.83 -23.77 1.87
N VAL A 101 -15.96 -24.50 0.77
CA VAL A 101 -16.26 -25.96 0.78
C VAL A 101 -14.99 -26.79 0.67
N THR A 102 -14.12 -26.42 -0.25
CA THR A 102 -12.91 -27.20 -0.57
C THR A 102 -11.68 -26.70 0.21
N LEU A 103 -11.73 -25.51 0.79
CA LEU A 103 -10.62 -24.80 1.43
C LEU A 103 -9.40 -24.59 0.52
N VAL A 104 -9.58 -24.72 -0.79
CA VAL A 104 -8.54 -24.43 -1.78
C VAL A 104 -8.38 -22.93 -1.93
N ASP A 105 -7.15 -22.49 -2.11
CA ASP A 105 -6.84 -21.07 -2.34
C ASP A 105 -7.56 -20.57 -3.60
N TYR A 106 -8.25 -19.43 -3.45
CA TYR A 106 -9.07 -18.87 -4.51
C TYR A 106 -8.21 -18.41 -5.70
N SER A 107 -8.61 -18.83 -6.90
CA SER A 107 -7.82 -18.65 -8.11
C SER A 107 -7.67 -17.18 -8.55
N ARG A 108 -8.61 -16.30 -8.16
CA ARG A 108 -8.59 -14.87 -8.48
C ARG A 108 -8.07 -14.00 -7.34
N ASP A 109 -7.60 -14.60 -6.24
CA ASP A 109 -6.90 -13.87 -5.19
C ASP A 109 -5.51 -13.45 -5.69
N PRO A 110 -5.19 -12.13 -5.79
CA PRO A 110 -3.86 -11.67 -6.20
C PRO A 110 -2.72 -12.20 -5.34
N ARG A 111 -2.93 -12.38 -4.03
CA ARG A 111 -1.93 -13.02 -3.15
C ARG A 111 -1.66 -14.47 -3.54
N ASN A 112 -2.69 -15.22 -3.90
CA ASN A 112 -2.53 -16.59 -4.38
C ASN A 112 -1.77 -16.64 -5.70
N ILE A 113 -2.01 -15.70 -6.61
CA ILE A 113 -1.24 -15.59 -7.86
C ILE A 113 0.25 -15.32 -7.57
N ALA A 114 0.55 -14.39 -6.65
CA ALA A 114 1.92 -14.11 -6.24
C ALA A 114 2.62 -15.34 -5.62
N LYS A 115 1.93 -16.09 -4.75
CA LYS A 115 2.44 -17.34 -4.17
C LYS A 115 2.76 -18.38 -5.25
N LYS A 116 1.87 -18.57 -6.21
CA LYS A 116 2.10 -19.47 -7.36
C LYS A 116 3.31 -19.06 -8.19
N ALA A 117 3.50 -17.77 -8.41
CA ALA A 117 4.65 -17.25 -9.15
C ALA A 117 5.96 -17.52 -8.40
N GLU A 118 5.97 -17.33 -7.08
CA GLU A 118 7.11 -17.62 -6.21
C GLU A 118 7.44 -19.12 -6.18
N GLU A 119 6.43 -19.97 -6.10
CA GLU A 119 6.58 -21.42 -6.13
C GLU A 119 7.10 -21.89 -7.50
N TYR A 120 6.59 -21.31 -8.58
CA TYR A 120 7.10 -21.58 -9.93
C TYR A 120 8.56 -21.18 -10.08
N LEU A 121 8.96 -20.02 -9.57
CA LEU A 121 10.36 -19.57 -9.59
C LEU A 121 11.27 -20.60 -8.92
N ARG A 122 10.93 -21.06 -7.72
CA ARG A 122 11.70 -22.07 -6.99
C ARG A 122 11.74 -23.41 -7.74
N SER A 123 10.59 -23.88 -8.23
CA SER A 123 10.50 -25.17 -8.94
C SER A 123 11.21 -25.20 -10.28
N SER A 124 11.32 -24.05 -10.95
CA SER A 124 12.04 -23.91 -12.23
C SER A 124 13.56 -24.01 -12.07
N GLY A 125 14.11 -23.85 -10.87
CA GLY A 125 15.55 -23.84 -10.62
C GLY A 125 16.28 -22.58 -11.12
N ILE A 126 15.54 -21.57 -11.61
CA ILE A 126 16.12 -20.30 -12.07
C ILE A 126 16.57 -19.43 -10.89
N GLY A 127 15.78 -19.45 -9.80
CA GLY A 127 16.05 -18.69 -8.59
C GLY A 127 15.13 -19.13 -7.45
N ASP A 128 15.44 -18.72 -6.24
CA ASP A 128 14.66 -18.96 -5.03
C ASP A 128 14.01 -17.69 -4.48
N THR A 129 14.44 -16.54 -4.97
CA THR A 129 14.02 -15.22 -4.50
C THR A 129 13.85 -14.27 -5.67
N ALA A 130 12.74 -13.52 -5.66
CA ALA A 130 12.50 -12.41 -6.57
C ALA A 130 12.50 -11.09 -5.80
N TYR A 131 13.20 -10.09 -6.29
CA TYR A 131 13.23 -8.74 -5.74
C TYR A 131 12.38 -7.81 -6.59
N PHE A 132 11.56 -7.02 -5.94
CA PHE A 132 10.74 -5.98 -6.56
C PHE A 132 11.04 -4.67 -5.86
N GLY A 133 11.36 -3.64 -6.64
CA GLY A 133 11.60 -2.29 -6.15
C GLY A 133 10.49 -1.35 -6.61
N PRO A 134 9.33 -1.33 -5.96
CA PRO A 134 8.32 -0.35 -6.30
C PRO A 134 8.80 1.06 -5.96
N GLU A 135 8.58 1.98 -6.88
CA GLU A 135 8.85 3.41 -6.78
C GLU A 135 7.50 4.12 -6.71
N ALA A 136 7.04 4.38 -5.50
CA ALA A 136 5.74 4.99 -5.29
C ALA A 136 5.80 6.49 -5.52
N GLU A 137 5.35 6.94 -6.69
CA GLU A 137 5.19 8.36 -7.00
C GLU A 137 3.78 8.85 -6.69
N PHE A 138 3.66 9.99 -6.07
CA PHE A 138 2.38 10.58 -5.70
C PHE A 138 2.47 12.09 -5.59
N PHE A 139 1.31 12.76 -5.60
CA PHE A 139 1.20 14.19 -5.40
C PHE A 139 0.55 14.51 -4.06
N VAL A 140 1.04 15.55 -3.41
CA VAL A 140 0.41 16.17 -2.25
C VAL A 140 -0.15 17.53 -2.68
N PHE A 141 -1.48 17.64 -2.64
CA PHE A 141 -2.21 18.84 -3.03
C PHE A 141 -2.88 19.48 -1.82
N ASN A 142 -2.98 20.81 -1.83
CA ASN A 142 -3.76 21.56 -0.87
C ASN A 142 -5.27 21.49 -1.19
N ASN A 143 -5.62 21.43 -2.48
CA ASN A 143 -6.98 21.28 -2.93
C ASN A 143 -7.05 20.51 -4.24
N VAL A 144 -8.08 19.70 -4.39
CA VAL A 144 -8.39 18.99 -5.64
C VAL A 144 -9.89 19.11 -5.88
N GLN A 145 -10.25 19.64 -7.05
CA GLN A 145 -11.63 19.71 -7.51
C GLN A 145 -11.72 19.09 -8.90
N PHE A 146 -12.71 18.27 -9.12
CA PHE A 146 -12.99 17.73 -10.44
C PHE A 146 -14.47 17.41 -10.57
N ASP A 147 -14.98 17.51 -11.79
CA ASP A 147 -16.32 17.06 -12.15
C ASP A 147 -16.32 16.61 -13.61
N SER A 148 -17.22 15.67 -13.93
CA SER A 148 -17.34 15.10 -15.26
C SER A 148 -18.79 14.70 -15.53
N GLY A 149 -19.40 15.37 -16.50
CA GLY A 149 -20.72 15.07 -17.03
C GLY A 149 -20.65 14.58 -18.48
N SER A 150 -21.81 14.33 -19.08
CA SER A 150 -21.88 13.88 -20.46
C SER A 150 -21.41 14.92 -21.50
N ASN A 151 -21.35 16.19 -21.12
CA ASN A 151 -21.07 17.33 -21.99
C ASN A 151 -19.95 18.24 -21.48
N PHE A 152 -19.36 17.96 -20.32
CA PHE A 152 -18.26 18.74 -19.77
C PHE A 152 -17.34 17.86 -18.88
N ALA A 153 -16.11 18.31 -18.71
CA ALA A 153 -15.20 17.83 -17.69
C ALA A 153 -14.26 18.95 -17.28
N PHE A 154 -13.92 19.03 -16.00
CA PHE A 154 -12.86 19.92 -15.50
C PHE A 154 -12.10 19.25 -14.36
N HIS A 155 -10.91 19.74 -14.13
CA HIS A 155 -10.15 19.50 -12.90
C HIS A 155 -9.42 20.78 -12.51
N GLU A 156 -9.27 20.98 -11.23
CA GLU A 156 -8.44 22.03 -10.64
C GLU A 156 -7.68 21.44 -9.46
N VAL A 157 -6.37 21.65 -9.44
CA VAL A 157 -5.51 21.22 -8.34
C VAL A 157 -4.73 22.43 -7.83
N ASP A 158 -4.54 22.51 -6.51
CA ASP A 158 -3.71 23.53 -5.89
C ASP A 158 -2.65 22.91 -5.00
N SER A 159 -1.46 23.51 -5.03
CA SER A 159 -0.31 23.15 -4.22
C SER A 159 0.45 24.40 -3.86
N THR A 160 0.89 24.51 -2.60
CA THR A 160 1.77 25.62 -2.17
C THR A 160 3.08 25.66 -2.95
N GLU A 161 3.50 24.56 -3.56
CA GLU A 161 4.66 24.49 -4.45
C GLU A 161 4.32 24.82 -5.91
N GLY A 162 3.04 24.90 -6.27
CA GLY A 162 2.61 25.17 -7.64
C GLY A 162 2.98 26.55 -8.11
N THR A 163 3.49 26.70 -9.35
CA THR A 163 3.82 27.99 -9.94
C THR A 163 2.60 28.90 -10.13
N TRP A 164 1.40 28.31 -10.19
CA TRP A 164 0.11 28.99 -10.28
C TRP A 164 -0.42 29.50 -8.93
N ASN A 165 0.14 29.03 -7.81
CA ASN A 165 -0.31 29.41 -6.47
C ASN A 165 0.26 30.75 -6.08
N SER A 166 -0.62 31.73 -5.82
CA SER A 166 -0.25 33.09 -5.38
C SER A 166 -0.27 33.28 -3.86
N GLY A 167 -0.65 32.20 -3.13
CA GLY A 167 -0.82 32.22 -1.69
C GLY A 167 -2.20 32.71 -1.22
N THR A 168 -2.50 32.36 0.03
CA THR A 168 -3.69 32.80 0.78
C THR A 168 -3.27 33.34 2.15
N SER A 169 -4.22 33.78 2.97
CA SER A 169 -3.93 34.22 4.35
C SER A 169 -3.41 33.09 5.23
N GLU A 170 -3.91 31.86 5.03
CA GLU A 170 -3.50 30.66 5.79
C GLU A 170 -2.26 29.99 5.19
N SER A 171 -2.04 30.16 3.89
CA SER A 171 -0.96 29.53 3.15
C SER A 171 -0.31 30.56 2.21
N PRO A 172 0.64 31.37 2.72
CA PRO A 172 1.27 32.40 1.94
C PRO A 172 2.13 31.83 0.81
N ASN A 173 2.35 32.67 -0.22
CA ASN A 173 3.27 32.32 -1.31
C ASN A 173 4.70 32.13 -0.77
N LEU A 174 5.30 30.94 -0.99
CA LEU A 174 6.66 30.62 -0.54
C LEU A 174 7.77 31.34 -1.36
N GLY A 175 7.43 31.89 -2.52
CA GLY A 175 8.37 32.60 -3.39
C GLY A 175 9.26 31.72 -4.25
N HIS A 176 9.71 30.58 -3.74
CA HIS A 176 10.50 29.60 -4.47
C HIS A 176 9.61 28.41 -4.88
N LYS A 177 9.49 28.19 -6.17
CA LYS A 177 8.63 27.14 -6.74
C LYS A 177 9.46 26.29 -7.69
N PRO A 178 9.31 24.95 -7.67
CA PRO A 178 9.90 24.11 -8.71
C PRO A 178 9.28 24.45 -10.05
N ARG A 179 10.09 24.55 -11.09
CA ARG A 179 9.59 24.67 -12.45
C ARG A 179 8.99 23.35 -12.91
N GLN A 180 8.11 23.40 -13.89
CA GLN A 180 7.57 22.22 -14.49
C GLN A 180 8.71 21.35 -15.09
N LYS A 181 8.74 20.06 -14.73
CA LYS A 181 9.79 19.09 -15.08
C LYS A 181 11.21 19.44 -14.57
N GLU A 182 11.31 20.27 -13.55
CA GLU A 182 12.58 20.63 -12.89
C GLU A 182 12.52 20.41 -11.36
N GLY A 183 11.57 19.58 -10.88
CA GLY A 183 11.37 19.31 -9.46
C GLY A 183 12.25 18.17 -8.89
N TYR A 184 13.21 17.64 -9.65
CA TYR A 184 14.01 16.52 -9.20
C TYR A 184 15.08 16.95 -8.20
N PHE A 185 15.00 16.45 -6.97
CA PHE A 185 15.96 16.63 -5.88
C PHE A 185 16.21 18.07 -5.40
N PRO A 186 15.25 19.01 -5.43
CA PRO A 186 15.52 20.32 -4.89
C PRO A 186 15.69 20.26 -3.37
N LEU A 187 16.50 21.16 -2.85
CA LEU A 187 16.63 21.37 -1.40
C LEU A 187 15.50 22.29 -0.90
N PRO A 188 15.02 22.16 0.34
CA PRO A 188 14.20 23.19 0.96
C PRO A 188 14.83 24.60 0.83
N PRO A 189 14.05 25.68 0.60
CA PRO A 189 12.58 25.77 0.70
C PRO A 189 11.81 25.37 -0.56
N VAL A 190 12.47 25.02 -1.67
CA VAL A 190 11.77 24.61 -2.91
C VAL A 190 11.00 23.31 -2.65
N ASP A 191 11.64 22.31 -2.06
CA ASP A 191 10.99 21.11 -1.51
C ASP A 191 10.37 21.44 -0.15
N SER A 192 9.08 21.72 -0.11
CA SER A 192 8.34 21.99 1.13
C SER A 192 7.78 20.74 1.80
N LEU A 193 7.91 19.57 1.18
CA LEU A 193 7.27 18.31 1.60
C LEU A 193 8.25 17.30 2.23
N GLN A 194 9.48 17.70 2.48
CA GLN A 194 10.52 16.85 3.08
C GLN A 194 10.05 16.21 4.38
N ASP A 195 9.47 16.98 5.29
CA ASP A 195 9.05 16.47 6.61
C ASP A 195 7.86 15.51 6.50
N ILE A 196 6.90 15.79 5.60
CA ILE A 196 5.75 14.88 5.34
C ILE A 196 6.25 13.53 4.84
N ARG A 197 7.15 13.51 3.86
CA ARG A 197 7.73 12.26 3.37
C ARG A 197 8.53 11.53 4.44
N THR A 198 9.28 12.27 5.26
CA THR A 198 10.01 11.68 6.39
C THR A 198 9.07 10.99 7.38
N GLU A 199 7.95 11.62 7.74
CA GLU A 199 6.95 11.04 8.63
C GLU A 199 6.30 9.78 8.02
N MET A 200 5.99 9.82 6.71
CA MET A 200 5.53 8.64 5.98
C MET A 200 6.53 7.49 6.05
N VAL A 201 7.80 7.76 5.76
CA VAL A 201 8.87 6.75 5.78
C VAL A 201 9.06 6.16 7.17
N MET A 202 9.10 6.96 8.21
CA MET A 202 9.20 6.48 9.59
C MET A 202 8.03 5.57 9.95
N THR A 203 6.81 5.96 9.57
CA THR A 203 5.61 5.15 9.77
C THR A 203 5.66 3.83 9.01
N MET A 204 6.12 3.86 7.75
CA MET A 204 6.31 2.64 6.95
C MET A 204 7.32 1.68 7.58
N GLN A 205 8.44 2.20 8.07
CA GLN A 205 9.45 1.39 8.76
C GLN A 205 8.90 0.75 10.05
N ASP A 206 8.10 1.46 10.81
CA ASP A 206 7.47 0.97 12.04
C ASP A 206 6.51 -0.21 11.81
N ILE A 207 5.89 -0.27 10.64
CA ILE A 207 5.04 -1.40 10.22
C ILE A 207 5.79 -2.46 9.42
N GLY A 208 7.11 -2.34 9.29
CA GLY A 208 7.99 -3.35 8.72
C GLY A 208 8.25 -3.22 7.22
N ILE A 209 7.86 -2.11 6.59
CA ILE A 209 8.18 -1.82 5.20
C ILE A 209 9.56 -1.17 5.16
N LYS A 210 10.48 -1.77 4.41
CA LYS A 210 11.82 -1.21 4.22
C LYS A 210 11.77 -0.12 3.15
N VAL A 211 12.15 1.08 3.52
CA VAL A 211 12.29 2.22 2.61
C VAL A 211 13.75 2.61 2.56
N GLU A 212 14.31 2.78 1.37
CA GLU A 212 15.71 3.16 1.17
C GLU A 212 15.90 4.64 0.91
N ALA A 213 14.98 5.28 0.20
CA ALA A 213 15.07 6.71 -0.11
C ALA A 213 13.69 7.35 -0.28
N HIS A 214 13.63 8.65 -0.14
CA HIS A 214 12.50 9.48 -0.58
C HIS A 214 13.01 10.84 -1.05
N HIS A 215 12.31 11.45 -1.97
CA HIS A 215 12.66 12.75 -2.52
C HIS A 215 11.47 13.44 -3.19
N HIS A 216 11.67 14.70 -3.56
CA HIS A 216 10.77 15.40 -4.46
C HIS A 216 11.03 14.91 -5.89
N GLU A 217 9.96 14.66 -6.65
CA GLU A 217 10.05 14.08 -8.00
C GLU A 217 9.88 15.13 -9.10
N VAL A 218 10.19 14.74 -10.33
CA VAL A 218 10.58 15.62 -11.44
C VAL A 218 9.45 16.49 -12.03
N ALA A 219 8.18 16.10 -11.90
CA ALA A 219 7.11 16.67 -12.74
C ALA A 219 6.85 18.15 -12.40
N THR A 220 6.44 18.46 -11.18
CA THR A 220 6.11 19.83 -10.74
C THR A 220 5.90 19.87 -9.23
N GLY A 221 5.47 21.03 -8.71
CA GLY A 221 5.15 21.19 -7.28
C GLY A 221 4.19 20.15 -6.76
N GLY A 222 4.51 19.63 -5.57
CA GLY A 222 3.74 18.61 -4.87
C GLY A 222 4.09 17.17 -5.18
N GLN A 223 4.92 16.88 -6.19
CA GLN A 223 5.27 15.49 -6.52
C GLN A 223 6.33 14.95 -5.56
N CYS A 224 6.03 13.76 -5.06
CA CYS A 224 6.87 13.02 -4.13
C CYS A 224 7.14 11.61 -4.66
N GLU A 225 8.29 11.05 -4.26
CA GLU A 225 8.61 9.64 -4.48
C GLU A 225 9.12 9.00 -3.20
N ILE A 226 8.72 7.74 -2.98
CA ILE A 226 9.24 6.87 -1.92
C ILE A 226 9.71 5.57 -2.55
N CYS A 227 11.03 5.33 -2.49
CA CYS A 227 11.68 4.19 -3.11
C CYS A 227 11.88 3.06 -2.09
N LEU A 228 11.32 1.89 -2.34
CA LEU A 228 11.47 0.74 -1.46
C LEU A 228 12.77 -0.04 -1.71
N LEU A 229 13.30 0.02 -2.93
CA LEU A 229 14.56 -0.62 -3.31
C LEU A 229 15.28 0.28 -4.33
N TYR A 230 15.95 1.32 -3.84
CA TYR A 230 16.57 2.36 -4.65
C TYR A 230 17.80 1.87 -5.43
N THR A 231 18.56 0.93 -4.87
CA THR A 231 19.82 0.45 -5.44
C THR A 231 19.72 -0.93 -6.08
N SER A 232 18.52 -1.40 -6.40
CA SER A 232 18.35 -2.69 -7.07
C SER A 232 18.97 -2.65 -8.47
N PRO A 233 19.84 -3.61 -8.83
CA PRO A 233 20.27 -3.73 -10.20
C PRO A 233 19.05 -4.08 -11.08
N SER A 234 18.65 -3.13 -11.92
CA SER A 234 17.59 -3.30 -12.90
C SER A 234 18.18 -3.61 -14.27
N PRO A 235 17.52 -4.41 -15.11
CA PRO A 235 17.89 -4.52 -16.53
C PRO A 235 17.94 -3.17 -17.25
N ARG A 236 17.23 -2.16 -16.76
CA ARG A 236 17.30 -0.77 -17.23
C ARG A 236 18.61 -0.07 -16.87
N ASP A 237 19.25 -0.47 -15.78
CA ASP A 237 20.50 0.11 -15.30
C ASP A 237 21.72 -0.52 -15.99
N GLY A 238 21.52 -1.65 -16.68
CA GLY A 238 22.56 -2.33 -17.44
C GLY A 238 22.88 -1.63 -18.76
N LEU A 239 24.13 -1.80 -19.25
CA LEU A 239 24.60 -1.28 -20.53
C LEU A 239 23.77 -1.75 -21.74
N LEU A 240 22.95 -2.78 -21.58
CA LEU A 240 22.13 -3.38 -22.63
C LEU A 240 20.67 -2.87 -22.63
N SER A 241 20.25 -2.10 -21.65
CA SER A 241 18.90 -1.58 -21.51
C SER A 241 18.92 -0.08 -21.29
N ARG A 242 19.56 0.66 -22.19
CA ARG A 242 19.41 2.12 -22.21
C ARG A 242 18.15 2.50 -22.97
N MET A 243 17.02 2.33 -22.36
CA MET A 243 15.89 3.19 -22.69
C MET A 243 16.18 4.56 -22.09
N PRO A 244 16.07 5.65 -22.87
CA PRO A 244 16.17 6.99 -22.31
C PRO A 244 15.10 7.14 -21.24
N SER A 245 15.43 7.69 -20.07
CA SER A 245 14.50 8.03 -18.98
C SER A 245 13.55 9.18 -19.36
N SER A 246 13.36 9.41 -20.64
CA SER A 246 12.47 10.44 -21.19
C SER A 246 11.62 9.80 -22.27
N ALA A 247 10.55 9.19 -21.88
CA ALA A 247 9.38 9.01 -22.70
C ALA A 247 8.16 9.47 -21.92
#